data_51abe0ae34fb2de7c2801cfe6eca491a
#
_entry.id   51abe0ae34fb2de7c2801cfe6eca491a
#
_cell.length_a   1.000
_cell.length_b   1.000
_cell.length_c   1.000
_cell.angle_alpha   90.00
_cell.angle_beta   90.00
_cell.angle_gamma   90.00
#
_symmetry.space_group_name_H-M   'P 1'
#
loop_
_entity.id
_entity.type
_entity.pdbx_description
1 polymer ?
#
loop_
_entity_poly.entity_id
_entity_poly.type
_entity_poly.pdbx_seq_one_letter_code
_entity_poly.pdbx_strand_id
1 'polypeptide(L)'
;MSHNSFGHLFRITTWGESHGPAIGCVVDGCPPGIPITEAEIQAFLDKRKPGQSKYTTQRKEPDQVRILSGVFTDEGGAQLTTGTPISLEIANVDARSKDYGEIKDKFRPGHADYTYQMKYGLRDWRGSGRASARETACRVAAGAIARKVVPGLRVRGALTQIGPYEIDRRNWNWDEIGNNPFFCPDAKTARVWADFLDQVRKQGSSAGAIIEVISEGVPPGLGAPLYAKLDQDIASALMSINAVKGVEIGAGFASAALSGEENADEMRMKKDGTPEFLSNNAGGILGGISTGQPVVARFAVKPTSSILNPRQSIDRDGNEVEITTKGRHDPCVGIRAVPIGEAMVACAIADHYLRHRGQTGR
;
A
#
# COMPACT_ATOMS: atom_id res chain seq x y z
N MET A 1 21.27 2.25 11.62
CA MET A 1 20.47 3.37 11.06
C MET A 1 19.02 2.94 10.88
N SER A 2 18.06 3.82 11.13
CA SER A 2 16.65 3.59 10.80
C SER A 2 16.38 3.87 9.33
N HIS A 3 15.60 3.03 8.66
CA HIS A 3 15.17 3.22 7.29
C HIS A 3 13.73 3.73 7.28
N ASN A 4 13.54 5.05 7.33
CA ASN A 4 12.24 5.72 7.26
C ASN A 4 12.03 6.45 5.93
N SER A 5 12.97 6.29 4.99
CA SER A 5 12.93 6.88 3.66
C SER A 5 12.85 5.78 2.60
N PHE A 6 12.07 6.04 1.53
CA PHE A 6 11.91 5.21 0.36
C PHE A 6 12.15 6.07 -0.90
N GLY A 7 12.66 5.46 -1.98
CA GLY A 7 12.96 6.10 -3.26
C GLY A 7 14.35 6.75 -3.31
N HIS A 8 14.79 7.11 -4.50
CA HIS A 8 16.09 7.74 -4.77
C HIS A 8 15.93 9.21 -5.16
N LEU A 9 15.22 9.51 -6.25
CA LEU A 9 14.94 10.87 -6.73
C LEU A 9 13.56 11.33 -6.27
N PHE A 10 12.49 10.54 -6.48
CA PHE A 10 11.22 10.76 -5.80
C PHE A 10 11.30 10.07 -4.44
N ARG A 11 11.69 10.80 -3.44
CA ARG A 11 11.97 10.25 -2.11
C ARG A 11 10.93 10.66 -1.10
N ILE A 12 10.44 9.69 -0.33
CA ILE A 12 9.53 9.94 0.78
C ILE A 12 10.19 9.56 2.10
N THR A 13 10.05 10.41 3.11
CA THR A 13 10.46 10.11 4.49
C THR A 13 9.25 10.24 5.38
N THR A 14 8.84 9.14 6.03
CA THR A 14 7.67 9.12 6.94
C THR A 14 8.10 9.22 8.40
N TRP A 15 7.29 9.89 9.22
CA TRP A 15 7.54 10.12 10.64
C TRP A 15 6.25 10.03 11.47
N GLY A 16 6.41 10.00 12.79
CA GLY A 16 5.34 9.98 13.78
C GLY A 16 4.84 8.58 14.14
N GLU A 17 4.18 8.45 15.27
CA GLU A 17 3.67 7.24 15.88
C GLU A 17 2.15 7.26 15.96
N SER A 18 1.54 6.07 16.03
CA SER A 18 0.08 5.88 16.06
C SER A 18 -0.63 6.64 17.19
N HIS A 19 0.04 6.85 18.34
CA HIS A 19 -0.48 7.54 19.52
C HIS A 19 0.36 8.78 19.87
N GLY A 20 1.20 9.25 18.97
CA GLY A 20 1.80 10.56 19.00
C GLY A 20 0.81 11.66 18.59
N PRO A 21 1.21 12.95 18.62
CA PRO A 21 0.33 14.07 18.26
C PRO A 21 -0.09 14.05 16.79
N ALA A 22 0.82 13.63 15.91
CA ALA A 22 0.60 13.56 14.46
C ALA A 22 1.49 12.49 13.82
N ILE A 23 1.17 12.16 12.58
CA ILE A 23 2.02 11.46 11.64
C ILE A 23 2.20 12.35 10.41
N GLY A 24 3.25 12.13 9.64
CA GLY A 24 3.46 12.89 8.42
C GLY A 24 4.53 12.30 7.52
N CYS A 25 4.74 12.95 6.40
CA CYS A 25 5.85 12.64 5.51
C CYS A 25 6.42 13.91 4.87
N VAL A 26 7.66 13.79 4.44
CA VAL A 26 8.29 14.73 3.51
C VAL A 26 8.47 14.03 2.19
N VAL A 27 7.97 14.64 1.13
CA VAL A 27 8.20 14.23 -0.26
C VAL A 27 9.26 15.15 -0.85
N ASP A 28 10.38 14.58 -1.24
CA ASP A 28 11.50 15.30 -1.85
C ASP A 28 11.70 14.84 -3.31
N GLY A 29 12.19 15.73 -4.18
CA GLY A 29 12.42 15.45 -5.59
C GLY A 29 11.17 15.53 -6.48
N CYS A 30 10.05 16.02 -5.98
CA CYS A 30 8.89 16.30 -6.81
C CYS A 30 9.21 17.49 -7.73
N PRO A 31 9.03 17.38 -9.08
CA PRO A 31 9.27 18.48 -10.00
C PRO A 31 8.41 19.71 -9.70
N PRO A 32 8.88 20.93 -9.99
CA PRO A 32 8.08 22.15 -9.82
C PRO A 32 6.95 22.24 -10.87
N GLY A 33 5.94 23.07 -10.56
CA GLY A 33 4.85 23.39 -11.48
C GLY A 33 3.75 22.33 -11.59
N ILE A 34 3.76 21.29 -10.73
CA ILE A 34 2.71 20.28 -10.70
C ILE A 34 1.54 20.83 -9.87
N PRO A 35 0.31 20.88 -10.41
CA PRO A 35 -0.88 21.28 -9.64
C PRO A 35 -1.18 20.24 -8.56
N ILE A 36 -1.33 20.68 -7.31
CA ILE A 36 -1.67 19.81 -6.18
C ILE A 36 -2.36 20.61 -5.08
N THR A 37 -3.42 20.04 -4.52
CA THR A 37 -4.19 20.62 -3.42
C THR A 37 -4.36 19.60 -2.29
N GLU A 38 -4.63 20.09 -1.07
CA GLU A 38 -5.00 19.21 0.05
C GLU A 38 -6.23 18.36 -0.27
N ALA A 39 -7.23 18.92 -0.97
CA ALA A 39 -8.44 18.20 -1.35
C ALA A 39 -8.17 17.02 -2.29
N GLU A 40 -7.24 17.15 -3.23
CA GLU A 40 -6.83 16.06 -4.11
C GLU A 40 -6.12 14.94 -3.35
N ILE A 41 -5.24 15.27 -2.41
CA ILE A 41 -4.58 14.29 -1.54
C ILE A 41 -5.61 13.62 -0.63
N GLN A 42 -6.54 14.40 -0.07
CA GLN A 42 -7.59 13.91 0.83
C GLN A 42 -8.48 12.87 0.15
N ALA A 43 -8.80 13.04 -1.13
CA ALA A 43 -9.60 12.06 -1.88
C ALA A 43 -8.99 10.65 -1.89
N PHE A 44 -7.65 10.52 -1.88
CA PHE A 44 -6.96 9.24 -1.74
C PHE A 44 -6.93 8.74 -0.29
N LEU A 45 -6.72 9.64 0.67
CA LEU A 45 -6.76 9.31 2.10
C LEU A 45 -8.14 8.82 2.53
N ASP A 46 -9.21 9.41 1.97
CA ASP A 46 -10.58 9.01 2.23
C ASP A 46 -10.87 7.56 1.85
N LYS A 47 -10.22 7.02 0.83
CA LYS A 47 -10.31 5.60 0.47
C LYS A 47 -9.61 4.68 1.48
N ARG A 48 -8.60 5.19 2.21
CA ARG A 48 -7.80 4.41 3.17
C ARG A 48 -8.29 4.56 4.60
N LYS A 49 -8.88 5.69 4.99
CA LYS A 49 -9.21 6.01 6.38
C LYS A 49 -10.04 4.91 7.08
N PRO A 50 -9.94 4.77 8.41
CA PRO A 50 -10.77 3.83 9.16
C PRO A 50 -12.25 4.24 9.17
N GLY A 51 -13.14 3.30 9.58
CA GLY A 51 -14.55 3.61 9.81
C GLY A 51 -15.44 3.72 8.57
N GLN A 52 -14.95 3.28 7.39
CA GLN A 52 -15.72 3.34 6.15
C GLN A 52 -16.87 2.33 6.07
N SER A 53 -16.75 1.21 6.77
CA SER A 53 -17.75 0.15 6.80
C SER A 53 -17.68 -0.66 8.09
N LYS A 54 -18.65 -1.54 8.31
CA LYS A 54 -18.63 -2.50 9.42
C LYS A 54 -17.47 -3.52 9.34
N TYR A 55 -16.79 -3.60 8.20
CA TYR A 55 -15.67 -4.50 7.93
C TYR A 55 -14.29 -3.86 8.15
N THR A 56 -14.27 -2.58 8.54
CA THR A 56 -13.05 -1.87 8.92
C THR A 56 -13.11 -1.46 10.38
N THR A 57 -11.96 -1.11 10.96
CA THR A 57 -11.88 -0.69 12.37
C THR A 57 -12.84 0.45 12.68
N GLN A 58 -13.43 0.44 13.87
CA GLN A 58 -14.35 1.46 14.38
C GLN A 58 -13.65 2.76 14.85
N ARG A 59 -12.35 2.87 14.64
CA ARG A 59 -11.59 4.08 14.94
C ARG A 59 -12.07 5.23 14.04
N LYS A 60 -12.19 6.44 14.62
CA LYS A 60 -12.67 7.63 13.90
C LYS A 60 -11.52 8.60 13.67
N GLU A 61 -10.75 8.36 12.61
CA GLU A 61 -9.68 9.25 12.16
C GLU A 61 -10.09 9.85 10.82
N PRO A 62 -10.22 11.17 10.70
CA PRO A 62 -10.56 11.81 9.43
C PRO A 62 -9.40 11.77 8.44
N ASP A 63 -8.19 11.50 8.91
CA ASP A 63 -6.93 11.56 8.15
C ASP A 63 -6.77 12.88 7.39
N GLN A 64 -7.21 14.01 8.04
CA GLN A 64 -7.14 15.34 7.46
C GLN A 64 -5.69 15.72 7.20
N VAL A 65 -5.33 15.87 5.92
CA VAL A 65 -3.98 16.26 5.52
C VAL A 65 -3.83 17.78 5.52
N ARG A 66 -2.62 18.25 5.87
CA ARG A 66 -2.18 19.63 5.73
C ARG A 66 -0.87 19.66 4.95
N ILE A 67 -0.77 20.56 3.99
CA ILE A 67 0.46 20.86 3.27
C ILE A 67 1.16 22.01 4.03
N LEU A 68 2.39 21.74 4.52
CA LEU A 68 3.12 22.71 5.33
C LEU A 68 4.24 23.42 4.55
N SER A 69 4.69 22.85 3.43
CA SER A 69 5.75 23.42 2.58
C SER A 69 5.73 22.82 1.18
N GLY A 70 6.53 23.39 0.27
CA GLY A 70 6.76 22.85 -1.08
C GLY A 70 5.65 23.10 -2.09
N VAL A 71 4.62 23.86 -1.71
CA VAL A 71 3.52 24.28 -2.58
C VAL A 71 3.24 25.78 -2.34
N PHE A 72 2.96 26.50 -3.39
CA PHE A 72 2.55 27.91 -3.32
C PHE A 72 1.31 28.15 -4.20
N THR A 73 0.60 29.21 -3.92
CA THR A 73 -0.53 29.64 -4.75
C THR A 73 -0.03 30.73 -5.71
N ASP A 74 -0.18 30.51 -7.01
CA ASP A 74 0.19 31.50 -8.03
C ASP A 74 -0.82 32.66 -8.12
N GLU A 75 -0.54 33.64 -8.98
CA GLU A 75 -1.42 34.81 -9.18
C GLU A 75 -2.79 34.46 -9.74
N GLY A 76 -2.92 33.31 -10.41
CA GLY A 76 -4.18 32.77 -10.94
C GLY A 76 -4.97 31.94 -9.92
N GLY A 77 -4.45 31.75 -8.70
CA GLY A 77 -5.06 30.94 -7.65
C GLY A 77 -4.77 29.44 -7.73
N ALA A 78 -3.91 29.00 -8.64
CA ALA A 78 -3.50 27.61 -8.75
C ALA A 78 -2.46 27.26 -7.70
N GLN A 79 -2.63 26.13 -7.02
CA GLN A 79 -1.63 25.58 -6.09
C GLN A 79 -0.65 24.69 -6.86
N LEU A 80 0.61 25.08 -6.86
CA LEU A 80 1.67 24.44 -7.64
C LEU A 80 2.84 24.03 -6.76
N THR A 81 3.46 22.87 -7.06
CA THR A 81 4.71 22.46 -6.43
C THR A 81 5.85 23.39 -6.77
N THR A 82 6.77 23.62 -5.83
CA THR A 82 7.91 24.53 -5.98
C THR A 82 9.22 23.84 -6.39
N GLY A 83 9.25 22.51 -6.37
CA GLY A 83 10.50 21.72 -6.51
C GLY A 83 11.29 21.59 -5.23
N THR A 84 10.83 22.18 -4.13
CA THR A 84 11.41 22.02 -2.78
C THR A 84 10.65 20.96 -1.97
N PRO A 85 11.16 20.48 -0.83
CA PRO A 85 10.51 19.41 -0.06
C PRO A 85 9.05 19.77 0.32
N ILE A 86 8.14 18.87 0.00
CA ILE A 86 6.71 18.97 0.35
C ILE A 86 6.51 18.26 1.68
N SER A 87 6.20 19.00 2.73
CA SER A 87 5.88 18.44 4.05
C SER A 87 4.38 18.31 4.21
N LEU A 88 3.95 17.09 4.57
CA LEU A 88 2.56 16.72 4.83
C LEU A 88 2.39 16.27 6.27
N GLU A 89 1.35 16.78 6.94
CA GLU A 89 1.00 16.45 8.32
C GLU A 89 -0.44 15.93 8.40
N ILE A 90 -0.66 14.91 9.25
CA ILE A 90 -1.97 14.35 9.58
C ILE A 90 -2.06 14.20 11.09
N ALA A 91 -2.92 14.97 11.74
CA ALA A 91 -3.13 14.92 13.18
C ALA A 91 -3.75 13.58 13.62
N ASN A 92 -3.37 13.09 14.80
CA ASN A 92 -4.01 11.94 15.44
C ASN A 92 -5.10 12.46 16.40
N VAL A 93 -6.38 12.14 16.13
CA VAL A 93 -7.51 12.66 16.90
C VAL A 93 -8.24 11.61 17.75
N ASP A 94 -8.17 10.32 17.41
CA ASP A 94 -8.83 9.21 18.14
C ASP A 94 -7.82 8.17 18.67
N ALA A 95 -6.77 8.64 19.34
CA ALA A 95 -5.79 7.77 20.00
C ALA A 95 -6.25 7.42 21.42
N ARG A 96 -6.49 6.11 21.70
CA ARG A 96 -6.95 5.60 23.00
C ARG A 96 -5.90 4.70 23.63
N SER A 97 -4.91 5.28 24.27
CA SER A 97 -3.78 4.55 24.89
C SER A 97 -4.21 3.56 25.95
N LYS A 98 -5.34 3.80 26.64
CA LYS A 98 -5.89 2.91 27.69
C LYS A 98 -6.23 1.51 27.18
N ASP A 99 -6.56 1.37 25.89
CA ASP A 99 -6.94 0.08 25.27
C ASP A 99 -5.77 -0.93 25.23
N TYR A 100 -4.53 -0.48 25.49
CA TYR A 100 -3.31 -1.28 25.37
C TYR A 100 -2.61 -1.58 26.70
N GLY A 101 -3.19 -1.17 27.84
CA GLY A 101 -2.56 -1.33 29.16
C GLY A 101 -2.31 -2.80 29.55
N GLU A 102 -3.25 -3.70 29.26
CA GLU A 102 -3.15 -5.14 29.59
C GLU A 102 -2.04 -5.88 28.81
N ILE A 103 -1.61 -5.33 27.69
CA ILE A 103 -0.59 -5.93 26.81
C ILE A 103 0.75 -5.18 26.82
N LYS A 104 0.91 -4.22 27.75
CA LYS A 104 2.11 -3.38 27.85
C LYS A 104 3.39 -4.21 27.96
N ASP A 105 3.38 -5.23 28.81
CA ASP A 105 4.56 -6.06 29.11
C ASP A 105 4.51 -7.43 28.40
N LYS A 106 3.49 -7.70 27.58
CA LYS A 106 3.30 -8.95 26.85
C LYS A 106 3.58 -8.77 25.35
N PHE A 107 3.98 -9.83 24.67
CA PHE A 107 4.21 -9.82 23.23
C PHE A 107 3.07 -10.52 22.49
N ARG A 108 2.36 -9.80 21.62
CA ARG A 108 1.30 -10.39 20.79
C ARG A 108 1.91 -11.34 19.77
N PRO A 109 1.47 -12.62 19.70
CA PRO A 109 1.93 -13.57 18.69
C PRO A 109 1.69 -13.03 17.27
N GLY A 110 2.70 -13.14 16.40
CA GLY A 110 2.61 -12.66 15.02
C GLY A 110 2.59 -11.13 14.85
N HIS A 111 2.76 -10.37 15.94
CA HIS A 111 2.89 -8.91 15.92
C HIS A 111 4.37 -8.48 16.06
N ALA A 112 4.67 -7.22 15.76
CA ALA A 112 6.03 -6.67 15.84
C ALA A 112 6.51 -6.35 17.27
N ASP A 113 5.74 -6.66 18.31
CA ASP A 113 6.06 -6.31 19.69
C ASP A 113 7.42 -6.83 20.14
N TYR A 114 7.64 -8.14 19.96
CA TYR A 114 8.90 -8.81 20.33
C TYR A 114 10.08 -8.26 19.54
N THR A 115 9.93 -8.15 18.22
CA THR A 115 11.02 -7.72 17.34
C THR A 115 11.46 -6.27 17.58
N TYR A 116 10.52 -5.37 17.89
CA TYR A 116 10.84 -4.01 18.28
C TYR A 116 11.58 -3.97 19.63
N GLN A 117 11.11 -4.74 20.62
CA GLN A 117 11.79 -4.84 21.91
C GLN A 117 13.23 -5.34 21.75
N MET A 118 13.44 -6.39 20.94
CA MET A 118 14.77 -6.96 20.70
C MET A 118 15.69 -5.98 19.94
N LYS A 119 15.15 -5.26 18.96
CA LYS A 119 15.94 -4.35 18.13
C LYS A 119 16.33 -3.07 18.84
N TYR A 120 15.37 -2.45 19.55
CA TYR A 120 15.55 -1.11 20.11
C TYR A 120 15.70 -1.09 21.65
N GLY A 121 15.55 -2.24 22.33
CA GLY A 121 15.57 -2.33 23.78
C GLY A 121 14.30 -1.78 24.47
N LEU A 122 13.46 -1.10 23.70
CA LEU A 122 12.18 -0.53 24.15
C LEU A 122 11.17 -0.50 23.00
N ARG A 123 9.90 -0.40 23.34
CA ARG A 123 8.83 -0.19 22.36
C ARG A 123 7.76 0.75 22.88
N ASP A 124 7.15 1.52 22.01
CA ASP A 124 5.88 2.17 22.34
C ASP A 124 4.74 1.13 22.24
N TRP A 125 4.23 0.72 23.39
CA TRP A 125 3.13 -0.24 23.49
C TRP A 125 1.78 0.37 23.08
N ARG A 126 1.65 1.70 23.09
CA ARG A 126 0.44 2.44 22.75
C ARG A 126 0.21 2.37 21.24
N GLY A 127 -0.77 1.57 20.80
CA GLY A 127 -1.12 1.42 19.40
C GLY A 127 0.03 0.94 18.49
N SER A 128 1.11 0.39 19.08
CA SER A 128 2.28 -0.19 18.36
C SER A 128 3.22 0.83 17.69
N GLY A 129 3.16 2.10 18.04
CA GLY A 129 4.08 3.12 17.55
C GLY A 129 4.19 3.16 16.02
N ARG A 130 5.42 3.08 15.49
CA ARG A 130 5.72 3.02 14.05
C ARG A 130 5.31 1.71 13.36
N ALA A 131 5.14 0.60 14.11
CA ALA A 131 4.68 -0.67 13.54
C ALA A 131 3.17 -0.68 13.22
N SER A 132 2.45 0.36 13.63
CA SER A 132 1.03 0.51 13.36
C SER A 132 0.74 0.80 11.89
N ALA A 133 -0.33 0.21 11.36
CA ALA A 133 -0.84 0.55 10.01
C ALA A 133 -1.28 2.03 9.88
N ARG A 134 -1.34 2.80 10.96
CA ARG A 134 -1.61 4.24 10.93
C ARG A 134 -0.61 5.00 10.06
N GLU A 135 0.66 4.62 10.09
CA GLU A 135 1.76 5.19 9.31
C GLU A 135 1.47 5.19 7.80
N THR A 136 0.72 4.22 7.30
CA THR A 136 0.42 4.09 5.87
C THR A 136 -0.43 5.24 5.30
N ALA A 137 -1.06 6.07 6.14
CA ALA A 137 -1.71 7.31 5.67
C ALA A 137 -0.68 8.25 5.01
N CYS A 138 0.53 8.34 5.57
CA CYS A 138 1.62 9.14 5.01
C CYS A 138 2.02 8.64 3.61
N ARG A 139 2.05 7.32 3.41
CA ARG A 139 2.35 6.71 2.10
C ARG A 139 1.28 7.03 1.07
N VAL A 140 0.00 6.98 1.45
CA VAL A 140 -1.12 7.32 0.57
C VAL A 140 -1.07 8.79 0.19
N ALA A 141 -0.77 9.68 1.12
CA ALA A 141 -0.59 11.10 0.86
C ALA A 141 0.55 11.37 -0.13
N ALA A 142 1.71 10.74 0.07
CA ALA A 142 2.83 10.83 -0.86
C ALA A 142 2.51 10.23 -2.25
N GLY A 143 1.79 9.11 -2.28
CA GLY A 143 1.34 8.46 -3.50
C GLY A 143 0.39 9.30 -4.35
N ALA A 144 -0.42 10.17 -3.73
CA ALA A 144 -1.26 11.13 -4.44
C ALA A 144 -0.41 12.12 -5.26
N ILE A 145 0.71 12.59 -4.70
CA ILE A 145 1.67 13.44 -5.40
C ILE A 145 2.40 12.65 -6.50
N ALA A 146 2.87 11.43 -6.18
CA ALA A 146 3.61 10.58 -7.12
C ALA A 146 2.86 10.32 -8.42
N ARG A 147 1.55 10.11 -8.36
CA ARG A 147 0.68 9.90 -9.54
C ARG A 147 0.73 11.06 -10.55
N LYS A 148 1.00 12.27 -10.07
CA LYS A 148 1.06 13.49 -10.92
C LYS A 148 2.43 13.73 -11.55
N VAL A 149 3.47 13.07 -11.05
CA VAL A 149 4.83 13.17 -11.58
C VAL A 149 4.96 12.51 -12.96
N VAL A 150 4.21 11.44 -13.20
CA VAL A 150 4.24 10.68 -14.45
C VAL A 150 2.99 11.00 -15.28
N PRO A 151 3.13 11.67 -16.43
CA PRO A 151 1.99 12.04 -17.27
C PRO A 151 1.19 10.81 -17.73
N GLY A 152 -0.12 10.84 -17.55
CA GLY A 152 -1.02 9.77 -17.97
C GLY A 152 -1.01 8.50 -17.09
N LEU A 153 -0.23 8.47 -16.02
CA LEU A 153 -0.19 7.34 -15.09
C LEU A 153 -1.54 7.14 -14.40
N ARG A 154 -2.08 5.94 -14.52
CA ARG A 154 -3.28 5.48 -13.80
C ARG A 154 -2.94 4.23 -13.00
N VAL A 155 -3.01 4.31 -11.69
CA VAL A 155 -2.76 3.17 -10.79
C VAL A 155 -4.07 2.82 -10.08
N ARG A 156 -4.53 1.59 -10.24
CA ARG A 156 -5.77 1.07 -9.66
C ARG A 156 -5.53 -0.25 -8.96
N GLY A 157 -6.09 -0.42 -7.79
CA GLY A 157 -6.01 -1.65 -7.02
C GLY A 157 -7.37 -2.31 -6.84
N ALA A 158 -7.36 -3.62 -6.70
CA ALA A 158 -8.52 -4.43 -6.37
C ALA A 158 -8.14 -5.52 -5.38
N LEU A 159 -9.06 -5.86 -4.47
CA LEU A 159 -8.97 -7.12 -3.74
C LEU A 159 -9.36 -8.27 -4.67
N THR A 160 -8.51 -9.29 -4.73
CA THR A 160 -8.75 -10.49 -5.54
C THR A 160 -9.04 -11.73 -4.70
N GLN A 161 -8.71 -11.68 -3.39
CA GLN A 161 -8.99 -12.77 -2.47
C GLN A 161 -9.16 -12.26 -1.03
N ILE A 162 -10.13 -12.81 -0.30
CA ILE A 162 -10.24 -12.69 1.17
C ILE A 162 -10.37 -14.09 1.77
N GLY A 163 -9.43 -14.46 2.67
CA GLY A 163 -9.36 -15.80 3.23
C GLY A 163 -9.28 -16.86 2.14
N PRO A 164 -10.15 -17.89 2.15
CA PRO A 164 -10.14 -18.94 1.12
C PRO A 164 -10.90 -18.59 -0.16
N TYR A 165 -11.56 -17.42 -0.24
CA TYR A 165 -12.45 -17.07 -1.34
C TYR A 165 -11.79 -16.11 -2.32
N GLU A 166 -11.48 -16.59 -3.51
CA GLU A 166 -10.94 -15.82 -4.63
C GLU A 166 -12.08 -15.33 -5.56
N ILE A 167 -11.85 -14.22 -6.27
CA ILE A 167 -12.77 -13.73 -7.30
C ILE A 167 -12.78 -14.68 -8.51
N ASP A 168 -13.87 -14.68 -9.26
CA ASP A 168 -13.85 -15.21 -10.62
C ASP A 168 -13.39 -14.10 -11.59
N ARG A 169 -12.17 -14.24 -12.14
CA ARG A 169 -11.58 -13.23 -13.03
C ARG A 169 -12.40 -12.95 -14.28
N ARG A 170 -13.30 -13.85 -14.69
CA ARG A 170 -14.25 -13.64 -15.80
C ARG A 170 -15.31 -12.58 -15.48
N ASN A 171 -15.55 -12.32 -14.19
CA ASN A 171 -16.49 -11.30 -13.71
C ASN A 171 -15.80 -9.96 -13.39
N TRP A 172 -14.53 -9.77 -13.77
CA TRP A 172 -13.79 -8.55 -13.46
C TRP A 172 -14.45 -7.31 -14.06
N ASN A 173 -14.92 -6.42 -13.21
CA ASN A 173 -15.47 -5.13 -13.57
C ASN A 173 -14.93 -4.03 -12.67
N TRP A 174 -14.20 -3.08 -13.25
CA TRP A 174 -13.63 -1.94 -12.52
C TRP A 174 -14.68 -1.02 -11.89
N ASP A 175 -15.87 -0.91 -12.47
CA ASP A 175 -16.95 -0.06 -11.96
C ASP A 175 -17.53 -0.59 -10.64
N GLU A 176 -17.38 -1.89 -10.38
CA GLU A 176 -17.83 -2.51 -9.13
C GLU A 176 -16.98 -2.15 -7.91
N ILE A 177 -15.73 -1.71 -8.11
CA ILE A 177 -14.79 -1.38 -7.01
C ILE A 177 -15.34 -0.30 -6.09
N GLY A 178 -16.04 0.70 -6.64
CA GLY A 178 -16.69 1.77 -5.88
C GLY A 178 -18.05 1.40 -5.28
N ASN A 179 -18.64 0.29 -5.70
CA ASN A 179 -20.02 -0.10 -5.36
C ASN A 179 -20.10 -1.07 -4.17
N ASN A 180 -18.96 -1.50 -3.63
CA ASN A 180 -18.90 -2.40 -2.48
C ASN A 180 -17.78 -1.98 -1.50
N PRO A 181 -17.86 -2.38 -0.23
CA PRO A 181 -16.89 -1.95 0.79
C PRO A 181 -15.53 -2.67 0.73
N PHE A 182 -15.29 -3.50 -0.27
CA PHE A 182 -14.12 -4.39 -0.34
C PHE A 182 -13.14 -4.02 -1.44
N PHE A 183 -13.41 -3.03 -2.29
CA PHE A 183 -12.66 -2.82 -3.54
C PHE A 183 -12.65 -4.09 -4.41
N CYS A 184 -13.76 -4.85 -4.40
CA CYS A 184 -13.92 -6.10 -5.14
C CYS A 184 -14.39 -5.82 -6.56
N PRO A 185 -13.73 -6.36 -7.61
CA PRO A 185 -14.18 -6.18 -8.99
C PRO A 185 -15.27 -7.18 -9.40
N ASP A 186 -15.67 -8.11 -8.50
CA ASP A 186 -16.69 -9.13 -8.72
C ASP A 186 -17.83 -8.99 -7.70
N ALA A 187 -18.98 -8.48 -8.14
CA ALA A 187 -20.15 -8.25 -7.28
C ALA A 187 -20.67 -9.52 -6.60
N LYS A 188 -20.50 -10.70 -7.22
CA LYS A 188 -20.93 -11.97 -6.63
C LYS A 188 -20.00 -12.34 -5.46
N THR A 189 -18.70 -12.28 -5.69
CA THR A 189 -17.70 -12.60 -4.67
C THR A 189 -17.73 -11.58 -3.53
N ALA A 190 -18.03 -10.30 -3.78
CA ALA A 190 -18.21 -9.30 -2.74
C ALA A 190 -19.28 -9.69 -1.70
N ARG A 191 -20.36 -10.34 -2.12
CA ARG A 191 -21.40 -10.85 -1.21
C ARG A 191 -20.88 -12.02 -0.37
N VAL A 192 -20.16 -12.96 -0.98
CA VAL A 192 -19.52 -14.09 -0.28
C VAL A 192 -18.55 -13.58 0.79
N TRP A 193 -17.75 -12.55 0.47
CA TRP A 193 -16.81 -11.95 1.43
C TRP A 193 -17.53 -11.25 2.58
N ALA A 194 -18.69 -10.63 2.32
CA ALA A 194 -19.50 -10.02 3.37
C ALA A 194 -19.94 -11.04 4.43
N ASP A 195 -20.50 -12.17 3.98
CA ASP A 195 -20.97 -13.25 4.85
C ASP A 195 -19.80 -13.90 5.59
N PHE A 196 -18.69 -14.16 4.91
CA PHE A 196 -17.48 -14.73 5.50
C PHE A 196 -16.88 -13.82 6.59
N LEU A 197 -16.72 -12.53 6.32
CA LEU A 197 -16.17 -11.59 7.30
C LEU A 197 -17.10 -11.34 8.49
N ASP A 198 -18.41 -11.42 8.30
CA ASP A 198 -19.36 -11.41 9.41
C ASP A 198 -19.19 -12.64 10.33
N GLN A 199 -18.90 -13.82 9.76
CA GLN A 199 -18.57 -15.03 10.53
C GLN A 199 -17.24 -14.88 11.26
N VAL A 200 -16.18 -14.46 10.55
CA VAL A 200 -14.84 -14.22 11.12
C VAL A 200 -14.91 -13.25 12.30
N ARG A 201 -15.69 -12.18 12.17
CA ARG A 201 -15.88 -11.19 13.23
C ARG A 201 -16.62 -11.75 14.42
N LYS A 202 -17.69 -12.53 14.22
CA LYS A 202 -18.43 -13.22 15.30
C LYS A 202 -17.56 -14.21 16.05
N GLN A 203 -16.61 -14.84 15.38
CA GLN A 203 -15.65 -15.77 15.97
C GLN A 203 -14.49 -15.05 16.68
N GLY A 204 -14.41 -13.72 16.65
CA GLY A 204 -13.30 -12.97 17.24
C GLY A 204 -11.96 -13.17 16.55
N SER A 205 -11.99 -13.57 15.27
CA SER A 205 -10.82 -13.89 14.44
C SER A 205 -10.55 -12.81 13.37
N SER A 206 -9.65 -13.10 12.44
CA SER A 206 -9.28 -12.23 11.31
C SER A 206 -8.97 -13.05 10.07
N ALA A 207 -9.01 -12.41 8.90
CA ALA A 207 -8.70 -12.99 7.61
C ALA A 207 -7.58 -12.23 6.89
N GLY A 208 -6.78 -12.97 6.11
CA GLY A 208 -5.82 -12.41 5.16
C GLY A 208 -6.49 -12.06 3.83
N ALA A 209 -5.70 -11.47 2.92
CA ALA A 209 -6.19 -11.07 1.62
C ALA A 209 -5.07 -11.03 0.57
N ILE A 210 -5.45 -11.07 -0.70
CA ILE A 210 -4.57 -10.76 -1.84
C ILE A 210 -5.12 -9.53 -2.56
N ILE A 211 -4.21 -8.60 -2.84
CA ILE A 211 -4.49 -7.37 -3.58
C ILE A 211 -3.72 -7.42 -4.90
N GLU A 212 -4.37 -7.00 -5.97
CA GLU A 212 -3.74 -6.76 -7.27
C GLU A 212 -3.75 -5.27 -7.57
N VAL A 213 -2.61 -4.75 -8.01
CA VAL A 213 -2.43 -3.36 -8.45
C VAL A 213 -2.03 -3.36 -9.91
N ILE A 214 -2.78 -2.63 -10.73
CA ILE A 214 -2.54 -2.48 -12.16
C ILE A 214 -2.22 -1.01 -12.44
N SER A 215 -1.08 -0.77 -13.11
CA SER A 215 -0.62 0.56 -13.47
C SER A 215 -0.61 0.69 -14.98
N GLU A 216 -1.46 1.54 -15.53
CA GLU A 216 -1.58 1.88 -16.94
C GLU A 216 -0.88 3.22 -17.22
N GLY A 217 -0.45 3.46 -18.45
CA GLY A 217 0.25 4.69 -18.82
C GLY A 217 1.70 4.74 -18.32
N VAL A 218 2.28 3.61 -17.97
CA VAL A 218 3.71 3.51 -17.63
C VAL A 218 4.51 3.58 -18.91
N PRO A 219 5.39 4.61 -19.11
CA PRO A 219 6.21 4.69 -20.30
C PRO A 219 7.13 3.46 -20.42
N PRO A 220 7.45 2.98 -21.64
CA PRO A 220 8.50 1.99 -21.82
C PRO A 220 9.85 2.57 -21.44
N GLY A 221 10.75 1.74 -20.90
CA GLY A 221 12.12 2.13 -20.58
C GLY A 221 12.37 2.50 -19.10
N LEU A 222 11.36 2.47 -18.24
CA LEU A 222 11.55 2.73 -16.81
C LEU A 222 12.17 1.51 -16.11
N GLY A 223 13.17 1.74 -15.28
CA GLY A 223 13.93 0.70 -14.61
C GLY A 223 15.35 0.61 -15.15
N ALA A 224 16.11 -0.33 -14.62
CA ALA A 224 17.46 -0.62 -15.06
C ALA A 224 17.75 -2.11 -14.89
N PRO A 225 18.71 -2.68 -15.64
CA PRO A 225 19.11 -4.05 -15.42
C PRO A 225 19.84 -4.21 -14.09
N LEU A 226 19.87 -5.44 -13.56
CA LEU A 226 20.56 -5.88 -12.35
C LEU A 226 19.97 -5.28 -11.06
N TYR A 227 20.58 -4.26 -10.46
CA TYR A 227 20.30 -3.84 -9.07
C TYR A 227 19.25 -2.74 -8.90
N ALA A 228 18.68 -2.24 -9.99
CA ALA A 228 17.64 -1.22 -9.97
C ALA A 228 16.48 -1.59 -10.91
N LYS A 229 16.10 -2.87 -10.90
CA LYS A 229 14.98 -3.37 -11.67
C LYS A 229 13.67 -2.79 -11.16
N LEU A 230 12.78 -2.42 -12.08
CA LEU A 230 11.48 -1.87 -11.71
C LEU A 230 10.63 -2.86 -10.92
N ASP A 231 10.66 -4.15 -11.30
CA ASP A 231 9.97 -5.23 -10.57
C ASP A 231 10.52 -5.42 -9.16
N GLN A 232 11.85 -5.35 -8.98
CA GLN A 232 12.50 -5.41 -7.66
C GLN A 232 12.07 -4.26 -6.76
N ASP A 233 12.07 -3.02 -7.26
CA ASP A 233 11.75 -1.84 -6.46
C ASP A 233 10.24 -1.79 -6.15
N ILE A 234 9.36 -2.22 -7.07
CA ILE A 234 7.93 -2.40 -6.81
C ILE A 234 7.72 -3.49 -5.74
N ALA A 235 8.40 -4.63 -5.85
CA ALA A 235 8.29 -5.71 -4.86
C ALA A 235 8.78 -5.24 -3.48
N SER A 236 9.89 -4.49 -3.41
CA SER A 236 10.40 -3.89 -2.18
C SER A 236 9.40 -2.89 -1.58
N ALA A 237 8.81 -2.03 -2.41
CA ALA A 237 7.80 -1.06 -2.00
C ALA A 237 6.57 -1.75 -1.37
N LEU A 238 6.03 -2.76 -2.04
CA LEU A 238 4.87 -3.53 -1.57
C LEU A 238 5.20 -4.36 -0.33
N MET A 239 6.38 -5.02 -0.29
CA MET A 239 6.83 -5.81 0.87
C MET A 239 7.03 -4.94 2.11
N SER A 240 7.31 -3.65 1.96
CA SER A 240 7.45 -2.70 3.06
C SER A 240 6.12 -2.35 3.76
N ILE A 241 4.98 -2.67 3.16
CA ILE A 241 3.65 -2.43 3.73
C ILE A 241 3.42 -3.38 4.92
N ASN A 242 2.86 -2.85 6.01
CA ASN A 242 2.56 -3.64 7.20
C ASN A 242 1.73 -4.90 6.85
N ALA A 243 2.10 -6.03 7.45
CA ALA A 243 1.46 -7.34 7.28
C ALA A 243 1.61 -8.00 5.90
N VAL A 244 2.28 -7.41 4.93
CA VAL A 244 2.60 -8.06 3.65
C VAL A 244 3.59 -9.20 3.87
N LYS A 245 3.37 -10.34 3.19
CA LYS A 245 4.17 -11.56 3.30
C LYS A 245 4.56 -12.18 1.97
N GLY A 246 4.04 -11.68 0.86
CA GLY A 246 4.40 -12.14 -0.47
C GLY A 246 4.09 -11.07 -1.50
N VAL A 247 4.88 -11.04 -2.57
CA VAL A 247 4.68 -10.15 -3.73
C VAL A 247 4.94 -10.96 -4.99
N GLU A 248 4.12 -10.74 -6.01
CA GLU A 248 4.25 -11.32 -7.35
C GLU A 248 4.16 -10.21 -8.40
N ILE A 249 4.89 -10.38 -9.49
CA ILE A 249 4.83 -9.51 -10.68
C ILE A 249 4.34 -10.34 -11.86
N GLY A 250 3.33 -9.84 -12.58
CA GLY A 250 2.74 -10.56 -13.72
C GLY A 250 2.17 -11.91 -13.32
N ALA A 251 2.56 -12.98 -14.01
CA ALA A 251 2.15 -14.35 -13.71
C ALA A 251 2.68 -14.85 -12.35
N GLY A 252 3.74 -14.20 -11.80
CA GLY A 252 4.29 -14.51 -10.50
C GLY A 252 4.72 -15.97 -10.36
N PHE A 253 4.33 -16.63 -9.27
CA PHE A 253 4.65 -18.05 -9.04
C PHE A 253 4.01 -18.99 -10.06
N ALA A 254 2.89 -18.60 -10.70
CA ALA A 254 2.27 -19.44 -11.72
C ALA A 254 3.14 -19.61 -12.97
N SER A 255 4.08 -18.71 -13.23
CA SER A 255 5.02 -18.82 -14.36
C SER A 255 5.90 -20.07 -14.28
N ALA A 256 6.14 -20.61 -13.08
CA ALA A 256 6.93 -21.83 -12.91
C ALA A 256 6.25 -23.08 -13.49
N ALA A 257 4.95 -23.06 -13.71
CA ALA A 257 4.18 -24.15 -14.30
C ALA A 257 3.97 -24.01 -15.82
N LEU A 258 4.35 -22.86 -16.40
CA LEU A 258 4.22 -22.59 -17.82
C LEU A 258 5.40 -23.15 -18.60
N SER A 259 5.16 -23.60 -19.82
CA SER A 259 6.22 -23.83 -20.80
C SER A 259 6.82 -22.50 -21.30
N GLY A 260 7.96 -22.54 -22.00
CA GLY A 260 8.55 -21.34 -22.58
C GLY A 260 7.62 -20.64 -23.55
N GLU A 261 6.88 -21.41 -24.35
CA GLU A 261 5.90 -20.92 -25.33
C GLU A 261 4.69 -20.28 -24.64
N GLU A 262 4.17 -20.91 -23.58
CA GLU A 262 3.03 -20.39 -22.82
C GLU A 262 3.38 -19.09 -22.06
N ASN A 263 4.62 -18.99 -21.58
CA ASN A 263 5.08 -17.82 -20.84
C ASN A 263 5.53 -16.68 -21.77
N ALA A 264 5.75 -16.93 -23.07
CA ALA A 264 6.22 -15.92 -23.99
C ALA A 264 5.14 -14.86 -24.24
N ASP A 265 5.49 -13.60 -23.97
CA ASP A 265 4.65 -12.45 -24.34
C ASP A 265 4.95 -12.06 -25.79
N GLU A 266 4.33 -12.77 -26.74
CA GLU A 266 4.53 -12.57 -28.18
C GLU A 266 4.16 -11.15 -28.59
N MET A 267 4.85 -10.63 -29.63
CA MET A 267 4.66 -9.27 -30.12
C MET A 267 4.35 -9.26 -31.60
N ARG A 268 3.55 -8.30 -32.01
CA ARG A 268 3.34 -7.95 -33.41
C ARG A 268 3.26 -6.44 -33.59
N MET A 269 3.46 -5.98 -34.83
CA MET A 269 3.34 -4.56 -35.17
C MET A 269 1.87 -4.25 -35.54
N LYS A 270 1.29 -3.22 -34.88
CA LYS A 270 0.01 -2.65 -35.31
C LYS A 270 0.15 -1.84 -36.57
N LYS A 271 -0.99 -1.52 -37.21
CA LYS A 271 -1.01 -0.69 -38.44
C LYS A 271 -0.49 0.73 -38.23
N ASP A 272 -0.58 1.26 -37.01
CA ASP A 272 -0.10 2.59 -36.65
C ASP A 272 1.42 2.63 -36.34
N GLY A 273 2.13 1.49 -36.48
CA GLY A 273 3.55 1.38 -36.20
C GLY A 273 3.90 1.19 -34.70
N THR A 274 2.92 0.98 -33.84
CA THR A 274 3.15 0.67 -32.41
C THR A 274 3.20 -0.84 -32.17
N PRO A 275 4.05 -1.32 -31.24
CA PRO A 275 4.06 -2.74 -30.86
C PRO A 275 2.79 -3.11 -30.09
N GLU A 276 2.28 -4.31 -30.35
CA GLU A 276 1.20 -4.94 -29.59
C GLU A 276 1.71 -6.24 -28.99
N PHE A 277 1.57 -6.37 -27.69
CA PHE A 277 1.84 -7.61 -26.98
C PHE A 277 0.55 -8.44 -26.91
N LEU A 278 0.65 -9.75 -27.15
CA LEU A 278 -0.50 -10.65 -27.21
C LEU A 278 -0.88 -11.21 -25.83
N SER A 279 0.05 -11.13 -24.86
CA SER A 279 -0.14 -11.49 -23.47
C SER A 279 0.67 -10.55 -22.57
N ASN A 280 0.58 -10.72 -21.25
CA ASN A 280 1.32 -9.91 -20.29
C ASN A 280 1.74 -10.77 -19.06
N ASN A 281 2.34 -11.93 -19.33
CA ASN A 281 2.83 -12.84 -18.29
C ASN A 281 3.96 -12.20 -17.47
N ALA A 282 4.81 -11.38 -18.13
CA ALA A 282 5.88 -10.64 -17.47
C ALA A 282 5.37 -9.47 -16.62
N GLY A 283 4.07 -9.13 -16.68
CA GLY A 283 3.49 -8.04 -15.89
C GLY A 283 4.01 -6.65 -16.28
N GLY A 284 4.29 -6.43 -17.57
CA GLY A 284 4.73 -5.14 -18.12
C GLY A 284 6.22 -4.83 -17.90
N ILE A 285 7.02 -5.80 -17.44
CA ILE A 285 8.45 -5.60 -17.12
C ILE A 285 9.27 -6.75 -17.68
N LEU A 286 10.23 -6.44 -18.54
CA LEU A 286 11.20 -7.39 -19.11
C LEU A 286 12.62 -6.92 -18.80
N GLY A 287 13.45 -7.83 -18.27
CA GLY A 287 14.83 -7.50 -17.89
C GLY A 287 14.94 -6.41 -16.81
N GLY A 288 13.87 -6.18 -16.03
CA GLY A 288 13.79 -5.12 -15.02
C GLY A 288 13.38 -3.76 -15.57
N ILE A 289 12.95 -3.69 -16.84
CA ILE A 289 12.62 -2.44 -17.56
C ILE A 289 11.18 -2.53 -18.07
N SER A 290 10.41 -1.44 -17.93
CA SER A 290 9.00 -1.41 -18.39
C SER A 290 8.88 -1.51 -19.90
N THR A 291 7.87 -2.24 -20.36
CA THR A 291 7.58 -2.48 -21.79
C THR A 291 6.60 -1.47 -22.39
N GLY A 292 5.90 -0.70 -21.56
CA GLY A 292 4.74 0.12 -21.97
C GLY A 292 3.41 -0.58 -21.81
N GLN A 293 3.39 -1.89 -21.52
CA GLN A 293 2.20 -2.60 -21.11
C GLN A 293 1.79 -2.20 -19.67
N PRO A 294 0.55 -2.50 -19.25
CA PRO A 294 0.18 -2.36 -17.85
C PRO A 294 1.14 -3.11 -16.93
N VAL A 295 1.66 -2.42 -15.93
CA VAL A 295 2.45 -3.06 -14.86
C VAL A 295 1.50 -3.69 -13.86
N VAL A 296 1.65 -5.01 -13.65
CA VAL A 296 0.77 -5.81 -12.79
C VAL A 296 1.57 -6.37 -11.63
N ALA A 297 1.16 -6.03 -10.40
CA ALA A 297 1.74 -6.55 -9.17
C ALA A 297 0.66 -7.05 -8.23
N ARG A 298 0.91 -8.17 -7.54
CA ARG A 298 0.03 -8.72 -6.50
C ARG A 298 0.78 -8.84 -5.19
N PHE A 299 0.07 -8.67 -4.08
CA PHE A 299 0.67 -8.88 -2.78
C PHE A 299 -0.31 -9.49 -1.78
N ALA A 300 0.23 -10.36 -0.92
CA ALA A 300 -0.51 -11.07 0.11
C ALA A 300 -0.33 -10.40 1.46
N VAL A 301 -1.46 -10.11 2.11
CA VAL A 301 -1.55 -9.53 3.45
C VAL A 301 -1.99 -10.60 4.42
N LYS A 302 -1.18 -10.89 5.46
CA LYS A 302 -1.55 -11.87 6.48
C LYS A 302 -2.73 -11.39 7.33
N PRO A 303 -3.48 -12.30 7.99
CA PRO A 303 -4.48 -11.94 8.99
C PRO A 303 -3.87 -11.05 10.09
N THR A 304 -4.65 -10.11 10.64
CA THR A 304 -4.18 -9.33 11.79
C THR A 304 -3.95 -10.23 12.99
N SER A 305 -2.87 -9.98 13.73
CA SER A 305 -2.53 -10.73 14.94
C SER A 305 -3.30 -10.27 16.19
N SER A 306 -4.01 -9.16 16.10
CA SER A 306 -4.83 -8.65 17.19
C SER A 306 -6.23 -9.24 17.10
N ILE A 307 -6.46 -10.37 17.80
CA ILE A 307 -7.71 -11.14 17.81
C ILE A 307 -8.21 -11.35 19.24
N LEU A 308 -9.51 -11.65 19.36
CA LEU A 308 -10.15 -11.90 20.64
C LEU A 308 -9.90 -13.33 21.15
N ASN A 309 -9.55 -14.27 20.28
CA ASN A 309 -9.25 -15.64 20.68
C ASN A 309 -7.93 -15.68 21.46
N PRO A 310 -7.91 -16.29 22.66
CA PRO A 310 -6.71 -16.42 23.49
C PRO A 310 -5.57 -17.13 22.75
N ARG A 311 -4.34 -16.68 22.96
CA ARG A 311 -3.13 -17.27 22.39
C ARG A 311 -2.01 -17.32 23.41
N GLN A 312 -1.21 -18.37 23.33
CA GLN A 312 -0.02 -18.51 24.17
C GLN A 312 1.07 -17.55 23.69
N SER A 313 1.76 -16.94 24.63
CA SER A 313 2.86 -15.99 24.40
C SER A 313 3.79 -15.94 25.60
N ILE A 314 4.71 -14.98 25.58
CA ILE A 314 5.58 -14.63 26.72
C ILE A 314 5.44 -13.15 27.06
N ASP A 315 5.75 -12.81 28.30
CA ASP A 315 5.94 -11.44 28.72
C ASP A 315 7.42 -11.01 28.55
N ARG A 316 7.73 -9.75 28.91
CA ARG A 316 9.07 -9.20 28.80
C ARG A 316 10.10 -9.83 29.76
N ASP A 317 9.63 -10.50 30.81
CA ASP A 317 10.46 -11.17 31.80
C ASP A 317 10.68 -12.65 31.45
N GLY A 318 10.09 -13.13 30.36
CA GLY A 318 10.23 -14.50 29.83
C GLY A 318 9.22 -15.50 30.42
N ASN A 319 8.21 -15.06 31.16
CA ASN A 319 7.18 -15.94 31.68
C ASN A 319 6.16 -16.28 30.60
N GLU A 320 5.70 -17.54 30.57
CA GLU A 320 4.60 -17.96 29.71
C GLU A 320 3.29 -17.28 30.14
N VAL A 321 2.57 -16.71 29.18
CA VAL A 321 1.31 -15.99 29.42
C VAL A 321 0.30 -16.31 28.33
N GLU A 322 -0.97 -16.27 28.71
CA GLU A 322 -2.05 -16.21 27.74
C GLU A 322 -2.39 -14.75 27.43
N ILE A 323 -2.62 -14.44 26.17
CA ILE A 323 -2.95 -13.09 25.72
C ILE A 323 -4.19 -13.09 24.84
N THR A 324 -5.09 -12.15 25.13
CA THR A 324 -6.25 -11.78 24.30
C THR A 324 -6.11 -10.31 23.95
N THR A 325 -6.18 -9.96 22.68
CA THR A 325 -6.06 -8.57 22.26
C THR A 325 -7.44 -7.96 22.09
N LYS A 326 -7.89 -7.25 23.13
CA LYS A 326 -9.09 -6.42 23.05
C LYS A 326 -8.78 -5.14 22.27
N GLY A 327 -9.76 -4.59 21.56
CA GLY A 327 -9.59 -3.32 20.85
C GLY A 327 -10.33 -3.26 19.51
N ARG A 328 -10.15 -2.15 18.81
CA ARG A 328 -10.81 -1.84 17.53
C ARG A 328 -9.91 -2.24 16.37
N HIS A 329 -9.95 -3.51 15.96
CA HIS A 329 -9.11 -4.03 14.88
C HIS A 329 -9.93 -4.30 13.60
N ASP A 330 -9.27 -4.22 12.45
CA ASP A 330 -9.86 -4.62 11.18
C ASP A 330 -10.00 -6.15 11.14
N PRO A 331 -11.17 -6.72 10.81
CA PRO A 331 -11.30 -8.17 10.59
C PRO A 331 -10.51 -8.63 9.36
N CYS A 332 -10.28 -7.73 8.41
CA CYS A 332 -9.37 -7.93 7.27
C CYS A 332 -8.67 -6.61 6.93
N VAL A 333 -7.37 -6.52 7.21
CA VAL A 333 -6.58 -5.32 6.89
C VAL A 333 -6.35 -5.13 5.39
N GLY A 334 -6.58 -6.17 4.57
CA GLY A 334 -6.44 -6.14 3.12
C GLY A 334 -7.33 -5.09 2.45
N ILE A 335 -8.52 -4.82 3.00
CA ILE A 335 -9.44 -3.79 2.47
C ILE A 335 -8.73 -2.42 2.42
N ARG A 336 -8.05 -2.05 3.50
CA ARG A 336 -7.32 -0.79 3.59
C ARG A 336 -5.96 -0.83 2.90
N ALA A 337 -5.44 -2.01 2.60
CA ALA A 337 -4.17 -2.18 1.91
C ALA A 337 -4.26 -1.85 0.41
N VAL A 338 -5.45 -1.85 -0.19
CA VAL A 338 -5.65 -1.51 -1.60
C VAL A 338 -5.09 -0.11 -1.93
N PRO A 339 -5.59 1.00 -1.34
CA PRO A 339 -5.05 2.33 -1.63
C PRO A 339 -3.58 2.51 -1.19
N ILE A 340 -3.10 1.71 -0.24
CA ILE A 340 -1.69 1.73 0.17
C ILE A 340 -0.80 1.10 -0.91
N GLY A 341 -1.20 -0.05 -1.45
CA GLY A 341 -0.51 -0.71 -2.56
C GLY A 341 -0.45 0.18 -3.80
N GLU A 342 -1.58 0.78 -4.16
CA GLU A 342 -1.64 1.77 -5.24
C GLU A 342 -0.63 2.92 -5.03
N ALA A 343 -0.56 3.46 -3.83
CA ALA A 343 0.33 4.57 -3.50
C ALA A 343 1.80 4.18 -3.60
N MET A 344 2.18 3.01 -3.08
CA MET A 344 3.56 2.55 -3.09
C MET A 344 4.05 2.21 -4.50
N VAL A 345 3.19 1.61 -5.33
CA VAL A 345 3.50 1.38 -6.76
C VAL A 345 3.66 2.71 -7.50
N ALA A 346 2.78 3.69 -7.25
CA ALA A 346 2.90 5.03 -7.84
C ALA A 346 4.22 5.72 -7.45
N CYS A 347 4.64 5.62 -6.18
CA CYS A 347 5.93 6.16 -5.70
C CYS A 347 7.12 5.50 -6.39
N ALA A 348 7.10 4.16 -6.55
CA ALA A 348 8.16 3.44 -7.25
C ALA A 348 8.26 3.85 -8.72
N ILE A 349 7.12 3.93 -9.43
CA ILE A 349 7.07 4.35 -10.83
C ILE A 349 7.54 5.80 -10.99
N ALA A 350 7.13 6.72 -10.10
CA ALA A 350 7.56 8.11 -10.13
C ALA A 350 9.08 8.25 -9.92
N ASP A 351 9.66 7.50 -8.99
CA ASP A 351 11.10 7.47 -8.79
C ASP A 351 11.86 6.99 -10.04
N HIS A 352 11.42 5.88 -10.63
CA HIS A 352 12.02 5.35 -11.84
C HIS A 352 11.84 6.29 -13.04
N TYR A 353 10.72 6.98 -13.14
CA TYR A 353 10.48 7.98 -14.18
C TYR A 353 11.49 9.15 -14.10
N LEU A 354 11.72 9.69 -12.92
CA LEU A 354 12.70 10.75 -12.71
C LEU A 354 14.13 10.26 -12.98
N ARG A 355 14.46 9.05 -12.53
CA ARG A 355 15.77 8.42 -12.78
C ARG A 355 15.99 8.20 -14.27
N HIS A 356 15.00 7.72 -15.00
CA HIS A 356 15.04 7.54 -16.44
C HIS A 356 15.33 8.88 -17.15
N ARG A 357 14.58 9.94 -16.81
CA ARG A 357 14.80 11.28 -17.35
C ARG A 357 16.20 11.81 -17.05
N GLY A 358 16.69 11.61 -15.84
CA GLY A 358 18.04 12.03 -15.43
C GLY A 358 19.15 11.30 -16.19
N GLN A 359 18.93 10.03 -16.55
CA GLN A 359 19.90 9.20 -17.25
C GLN A 359 19.86 9.38 -18.77
N THR A 360 18.68 9.49 -19.36
CA THR A 360 18.48 9.47 -20.81
C THR A 360 18.22 10.85 -21.42
N GLY A 361 17.85 11.83 -20.60
CA GLY A 361 17.46 13.17 -21.07
C GLY A 361 16.07 13.24 -21.72
N ARG A 362 15.26 12.20 -21.59
CA ARG A 362 13.92 12.08 -22.22
C ARG A 362 12.80 12.01 -21.20
#